data_c236f6591d7df93d32d104eb22d1ebad
#
_entry.id   c236f6591d7df93d32d104eb22d1ebad
#
_cell.length_a   1.000
_cell.length_b   1.000
_cell.length_c   1.000
_cell.angle_alpha   90.00
_cell.angle_beta   90.00
_cell.angle_gamma   90.00
#
_symmetry.space_group_name_H-M   'P 1'
#
loop_
_entity.id
_entity.type
_entity.pdbx_description
1 polymer ?
#
loop_
_entity_poly.entity_id
_entity_poly.type
_entity_poly.pdbx_seq_one_letter_code
_entity_poly.pdbx_strand_id
1 'polypeptide(L)'
;GQDNVLCVRLDSREDLNVPPFGYVIDYMTYGGIYRDVYLEVKDQIALEDIFVHTLITPDEAQVTSEITFYEVAKDLNVRQYYMLKSDAVMSGVVSDVTSDNDWQFLCEQNVPTGTTAKTPFRIQGTIPHPFLWDTEHPHLYLLKTQLWQGEQLLDEAEVTFGIRDAVFKKDGFYL
;
A
#
# COMPACT_ATOMS: atom_id res chain seq x y z
N GLY A 1 -34.30 -0.25 6.24
CA GLY A 1 -33.28 0.02 5.27
C GLY A 1 -33.88 0.05 3.88
N GLN A 2 -33.29 0.81 2.99
CA GLN A 2 -33.64 0.76 1.56
C GLN A 2 -32.75 -0.28 0.90
N ASP A 3 -33.29 -1.02 -0.06
CA ASP A 3 -32.50 -1.94 -0.86
C ASP A 3 -31.53 -1.14 -1.77
N ASN A 4 -30.25 -1.49 -1.73
CA ASN A 4 -29.26 -0.92 -2.63
C ASN A 4 -29.09 -1.87 -3.82
N VAL A 5 -29.13 -1.32 -5.03
CA VAL A 5 -28.93 -2.07 -6.27
C VAL A 5 -27.65 -1.61 -6.93
N LEU A 6 -26.72 -2.55 -7.12
CA LEU A 6 -25.51 -2.33 -7.91
C LEU A 6 -25.69 -2.99 -9.28
N CYS A 7 -25.55 -2.20 -10.35
CA CYS A 7 -25.59 -2.70 -11.72
C CYS A 7 -24.23 -2.48 -12.39
N VAL A 8 -23.61 -3.57 -12.87
CA VAL A 8 -22.33 -3.51 -13.57
C VAL A 8 -22.56 -3.89 -15.04
N ARG A 9 -22.21 -2.97 -15.95
CA ARG A 9 -22.24 -3.22 -17.40
C ARG A 9 -20.82 -3.45 -17.90
N LEU A 10 -20.61 -4.57 -18.55
CA LEU A 10 -19.37 -4.92 -19.22
C LEU A 10 -19.56 -4.89 -20.73
N ASP A 11 -18.60 -4.35 -21.45
CA ASP A 11 -18.55 -4.35 -22.91
C ASP A 11 -17.12 -4.73 -23.33
N SER A 12 -16.96 -5.93 -23.88
CA SER A 12 -15.68 -6.49 -24.30
C SER A 12 -15.54 -6.54 -25.82
N ARG A 13 -16.36 -5.81 -26.56
CA ARG A 13 -16.24 -5.72 -28.02
C ARG A 13 -14.94 -5.02 -28.39
N GLU A 14 -14.29 -5.54 -29.40
CA GLU A 14 -13.10 -4.91 -29.97
C GLU A 14 -13.44 -3.52 -30.55
N ASP A 15 -12.60 -2.53 -30.23
CA ASP A 15 -12.69 -1.17 -30.73
C ASP A 15 -11.29 -0.68 -31.13
N LEU A 16 -11.19 -0.01 -32.27
CA LEU A 16 -9.90 0.51 -32.78
C LEU A 16 -9.30 1.63 -31.90
N ASN A 17 -10.10 2.23 -31.02
CA ASN A 17 -9.70 3.33 -30.17
C ASN A 17 -9.47 2.92 -28.68
N VAL A 18 -9.70 1.65 -28.37
CA VAL A 18 -9.56 1.11 -27.00
C VAL A 18 -8.54 -0.03 -27.01
N PRO A 19 -7.49 0.03 -26.19
CA PRO A 19 -6.52 -1.07 -26.09
C PRO A 19 -7.20 -2.38 -25.63
N PRO A 20 -6.71 -3.52 -26.16
CA PRO A 20 -5.63 -3.72 -27.13
C PRO A 20 -6.08 -3.42 -28.57
N PHE A 21 -5.26 -2.67 -29.31
CA PHE A 21 -5.57 -2.23 -30.66
C PHE A 21 -5.21 -3.29 -31.70
N GLY A 22 -6.07 -3.41 -32.74
CA GLY A 22 -5.75 -4.12 -33.98
C GLY A 22 -6.19 -5.57 -33.99
N TYR A 23 -6.16 -6.13 -35.22
CA TYR A 23 -6.64 -7.50 -35.51
C TYR A 23 -5.59 -8.58 -35.28
N VAL A 24 -4.34 -8.21 -35.00
CA VAL A 24 -3.22 -9.13 -34.82
C VAL A 24 -2.68 -8.98 -33.42
N ILE A 25 -3.29 -9.69 -32.48
CA ILE A 25 -2.84 -9.76 -31.10
C ILE A 25 -2.43 -11.21 -30.85
N ASP A 26 -1.22 -11.37 -30.34
CA ASP A 26 -0.59 -12.68 -30.11
C ASP A 26 -1.07 -13.35 -28.81
N TYR A 27 -2.15 -12.85 -28.21
CA TYR A 27 -2.75 -13.39 -26.99
C TYR A 27 -4.27 -13.22 -26.99
N MET A 28 -4.95 -14.11 -26.26
CA MET A 28 -6.41 -14.06 -26.14
C MET A 28 -6.84 -12.92 -25.22
N THR A 29 -7.71 -12.05 -25.71
CA THR A 29 -8.36 -11.01 -24.91
C THR A 29 -9.63 -11.58 -24.28
N TYR A 30 -9.62 -11.73 -22.98
CA TYR A 30 -10.80 -12.17 -22.24
C TYR A 30 -11.61 -10.96 -21.78
N GLY A 31 -12.93 -11.02 -21.99
CA GLY A 31 -13.86 -10.06 -21.41
C GLY A 31 -14.47 -10.57 -20.10
N GLY A 32 -15.03 -9.67 -19.35
CA GLY A 32 -15.74 -9.99 -18.11
C GLY A 32 -14.93 -9.68 -16.85
N ILE A 33 -15.51 -10.03 -15.71
CA ILE A 33 -14.87 -9.91 -14.39
C ILE A 33 -14.17 -11.23 -14.09
N TYR A 34 -12.84 -11.23 -14.07
CA TYR A 34 -12.03 -12.43 -13.84
C TYR A 34 -11.19 -12.38 -12.57
N ARG A 35 -11.33 -11.32 -11.78
CA ARG A 35 -10.73 -11.17 -10.45
C ARG A 35 -11.81 -10.95 -9.41
N ASP A 36 -11.43 -11.12 -8.16
CA ASP A 36 -12.33 -10.96 -7.01
C ASP A 36 -13.01 -9.59 -7.02
N VAL A 37 -14.26 -9.58 -6.57
CA VAL A 37 -15.04 -8.37 -6.37
C VAL A 37 -15.46 -8.35 -4.90
N TYR A 38 -15.17 -7.27 -4.23
CA TYR A 38 -15.52 -7.08 -2.82
C TYR A 38 -16.16 -5.71 -2.60
N LEU A 39 -16.91 -5.60 -1.52
CA LEU A 39 -17.47 -4.36 -1.03
C LEU A 39 -16.68 -3.96 0.22
N GLU A 40 -15.98 -2.84 0.13
CA GLU A 40 -15.32 -2.23 1.28
C GLU A 40 -16.23 -1.19 1.92
N VAL A 41 -16.39 -1.29 3.25
CA VAL A 41 -17.16 -0.31 4.03
C VAL A 41 -16.17 0.42 4.94
N LYS A 42 -16.06 1.73 4.73
CA LYS A 42 -15.18 2.61 5.50
C LYS A 42 -15.98 3.74 6.12
N ASP A 43 -15.48 4.27 7.23
CA ASP A 43 -15.95 5.54 7.77
C ASP A 43 -15.52 6.69 6.88
N GLN A 44 -16.16 7.87 7.04
CA GLN A 44 -15.81 9.05 6.25
C GLN A 44 -14.38 9.52 6.51
N ILE A 45 -13.92 9.42 7.77
CA ILE A 45 -12.55 9.74 8.16
C ILE A 45 -11.78 8.43 8.21
N ALA A 46 -11.11 8.09 7.14
CA ALA A 46 -10.37 6.84 6.98
C ALA A 46 -9.17 7.03 6.04
N LEU A 47 -8.25 6.07 6.09
CA LEU A 47 -7.13 5.96 5.17
C LEU A 47 -7.66 5.54 3.79
N GLU A 48 -7.29 6.27 2.73
CA GLU A 48 -7.66 5.96 1.35
C GLU A 48 -6.55 5.15 0.67
N ASP A 49 -5.30 5.66 0.74
CA ASP A 49 -4.14 5.00 0.13
C ASP A 49 -2.88 5.28 0.94
N ILE A 50 -1.92 4.34 0.88
CA ILE A 50 -0.62 4.44 1.52
C ILE A 50 0.43 4.01 0.52
N PHE A 51 1.22 4.95 0.03
CA PHE A 51 2.33 4.70 -0.86
C PHE A 51 3.67 4.82 -0.12
N VAL A 52 4.51 3.78 -0.22
CA VAL A 52 5.77 3.70 0.53
C VAL A 52 6.97 3.90 -0.38
N HIS A 53 7.84 4.83 -0.01
CA HIS A 53 9.16 5.06 -0.61
C HIS A 53 10.25 4.65 0.36
N THR A 54 11.33 4.09 -0.14
CA THR A 54 12.52 3.76 0.65
C THR A 54 13.75 4.44 0.10
N LEU A 55 14.62 4.90 0.99
CA LEU A 55 15.95 5.41 0.66
C LEU A 55 16.97 4.68 1.54
N ILE A 56 17.91 3.98 0.90
CA ILE A 56 18.91 3.17 1.58
C ILE A 56 20.15 4.01 1.88
N THR A 57 20.65 3.90 3.10
CA THR A 57 21.96 4.37 3.52
C THR A 57 22.77 3.18 4.04
N PRO A 58 24.10 3.30 4.32
CA PRO A 58 24.92 2.16 4.71
C PRO A 58 24.41 1.38 5.93
N ASP A 59 23.80 2.04 6.90
CA ASP A 59 23.41 1.44 8.17
C ASP A 59 21.89 1.39 8.41
N GLU A 60 21.11 2.07 7.57
CA GLU A 60 19.66 2.21 7.78
C GLU A 60 18.89 2.42 6.49
N ALA A 61 17.60 2.19 6.52
CA ALA A 61 16.69 2.62 5.47
C ALA A 61 15.70 3.66 6.00
N GLN A 62 15.62 4.78 5.30
CA GLN A 62 14.59 5.77 5.51
C GLN A 62 13.32 5.32 4.80
N VAL A 63 12.22 5.22 5.53
CA VAL A 63 10.89 4.84 5.02
C VAL A 63 10.00 6.08 5.06
N THR A 64 9.54 6.52 3.90
CA THR A 64 8.62 7.64 3.76
C THR A 64 7.28 7.13 3.25
N SER A 65 6.21 7.41 3.97
CA SER A 65 4.85 7.08 3.55
C SER A 65 4.13 8.33 3.06
N GLU A 66 3.54 8.24 1.88
CA GLU A 66 2.56 9.20 1.35
C GLU A 66 1.16 8.63 1.60
N ILE A 67 0.38 9.31 2.42
CA ILE A 67 -0.92 8.86 2.87
C ILE A 67 -2.00 9.80 2.36
N THR A 68 -3.03 9.26 1.71
CA THR A 68 -4.25 9.98 1.38
C THR A 68 -5.40 9.52 2.26
N PHE A 69 -6.40 10.38 2.41
CA PHE A 69 -7.55 10.14 3.27
C PHE A 69 -8.84 10.30 2.45
N TYR A 70 -9.91 9.59 2.81
CA TYR A 70 -11.24 9.87 2.25
C TYR A 70 -11.72 11.26 2.65
N GLU A 71 -11.66 11.58 3.94
CA GLU A 71 -11.88 12.91 4.49
C GLU A 71 -10.88 13.19 5.62
N VAL A 72 -10.64 14.47 5.89
CA VAL A 72 -9.72 14.91 6.95
C VAL A 72 -10.47 15.67 8.03
N ALA A 73 -10.34 15.24 9.26
CA ALA A 73 -10.84 15.94 10.44
C ALA A 73 -9.73 16.73 11.15
N LYS A 74 -10.09 17.43 12.21
CA LYS A 74 -9.11 18.07 13.10
C LYS A 74 -8.51 17.04 14.05
N ASP A 75 -7.32 17.35 14.52
CA ASP A 75 -6.63 16.61 15.60
C ASP A 75 -6.39 15.13 15.25
N LEU A 76 -6.13 14.85 13.97
CA LEU A 76 -5.72 13.54 13.53
C LEU A 76 -4.22 13.30 13.80
N ASN A 77 -3.92 12.08 14.19
CA ASN A 77 -2.58 11.56 14.41
C ASN A 77 -2.38 10.26 13.65
N VAL A 78 -1.25 10.11 13.01
CA VAL A 78 -0.86 8.88 12.31
C VAL A 78 0.28 8.23 13.05
N ARG A 79 0.13 6.92 13.34
CA ARG A 79 1.17 6.06 13.92
C ARG A 79 1.51 4.95 12.96
N GLN A 80 2.79 4.68 12.79
CA GLN A 80 3.25 3.59 11.93
C GLN A 80 4.13 2.61 12.70
N TYR A 81 3.93 1.34 12.37
CA TYR A 81 4.71 0.22 12.88
C TYR A 81 5.14 -0.65 11.70
N TYR A 82 6.26 -1.34 11.86
CA TYR A 82 6.76 -2.24 10.83
C TYR A 82 7.13 -3.60 11.43
N MET A 83 7.15 -4.61 10.58
CA MET A 83 7.71 -5.92 10.89
C MET A 83 8.26 -6.58 9.63
N LEU A 84 9.27 -7.44 9.79
CA LEU A 84 9.75 -8.29 8.71
C LEU A 84 8.73 -9.41 8.46
N LYS A 85 8.28 -9.55 7.22
CA LYS A 85 7.36 -10.62 6.83
C LYS A 85 8.10 -11.96 6.83
N SER A 86 7.63 -12.94 7.57
CA SER A 86 8.28 -14.26 7.63
C SER A 86 8.12 -15.03 6.32
N ASP A 87 9.09 -15.92 6.02
CA ASP A 87 9.05 -16.79 4.82
C ASP A 87 7.82 -17.72 4.81
N ALA A 88 7.28 -18.07 5.96
CA ALA A 88 6.06 -18.86 6.08
C ALA A 88 4.83 -18.15 5.51
N VAL A 89 4.76 -16.81 5.66
CA VAL A 89 3.72 -15.97 5.07
C VAL A 89 3.95 -15.78 3.56
N MET A 90 5.20 -15.77 3.12
CA MET A 90 5.57 -15.67 1.70
C MET A 90 5.12 -16.90 0.90
N SER A 91 5.17 -18.08 1.49
CA SER A 91 4.79 -19.34 0.83
C SER A 91 3.27 -19.59 0.75
N GLY A 92 2.45 -18.72 1.33
CA GLY A 92 0.98 -18.87 1.35
C GLY A 92 0.49 -20.04 2.23
N VAL A 93 1.38 -20.64 3.03
CA VAL A 93 1.06 -21.82 3.85
C VAL A 93 0.45 -21.43 5.20
N VAL A 94 0.62 -20.20 5.64
CA VAL A 94 0.06 -19.71 6.91
C VAL A 94 -0.64 -18.38 6.67
N SER A 95 -1.96 -18.36 6.83
CA SER A 95 -2.73 -17.14 6.96
C SER A 95 -2.50 -16.57 8.37
N ASP A 96 -2.11 -15.31 8.45
CA ASP A 96 -2.26 -14.42 9.61
C ASP A 96 -1.68 -14.87 10.96
N VAL A 97 -0.46 -15.43 11.01
CA VAL A 97 0.24 -15.59 12.29
C VAL A 97 1.31 -14.49 12.44
N THR A 98 0.86 -13.26 12.52
CA THR A 98 1.65 -12.19 13.10
C THR A 98 1.24 -12.07 14.57
N SER A 99 2.14 -12.35 15.51
CA SER A 99 1.86 -12.02 16.91
C SER A 99 1.89 -10.50 17.06
N ASP A 100 1.00 -9.94 17.87
CA ASP A 100 0.99 -8.49 18.15
C ASP A 100 2.33 -7.99 18.75
N ASN A 101 3.19 -8.91 19.20
CA ASN A 101 4.49 -8.61 19.78
C ASN A 101 5.62 -8.38 18.77
N ASP A 102 5.42 -8.67 17.48
CA ASP A 102 6.47 -8.57 16.46
C ASP A 102 6.53 -7.20 15.79
N TRP A 103 5.53 -6.34 16.05
CA TRP A 103 5.48 -5.00 15.52
C TRP A 103 6.46 -4.06 16.23
N GLN A 104 7.32 -3.41 15.46
CA GLN A 104 8.25 -2.39 15.91
C GLN A 104 7.69 -1.00 15.56
N PHE A 105 7.79 -0.08 16.51
CA PHE A 105 7.38 1.31 16.27
C PHE A 105 8.29 1.95 15.22
N LEU A 106 7.70 2.59 14.22
CA LEU A 106 8.44 3.29 13.17
C LEU A 106 8.43 4.81 13.41
N CYS A 107 7.26 5.41 13.44
CA CYS A 107 7.11 6.87 13.60
C CYS A 107 5.67 7.24 13.97
N GLU A 108 5.53 8.49 14.43
CA GLU A 108 4.24 9.11 14.77
C GLU A 108 4.27 10.59 14.38
N GLN A 109 3.17 11.09 13.83
CA GLN A 109 3.04 12.49 13.46
C GLN A 109 1.58 12.95 13.43
N ASN A 110 1.33 14.16 13.93
CA ASN A 110 0.03 14.81 13.78
C ASN A 110 -0.18 15.27 12.33
N VAL A 111 -1.38 15.07 11.82
CA VAL A 111 -1.77 15.59 10.50
C VAL A 111 -1.92 17.11 10.60
N PRO A 112 -1.17 17.89 9.80
CA PRO A 112 -1.20 19.34 9.88
C PRO A 112 -2.59 19.92 9.61
N THR A 113 -2.95 20.98 10.35
CA THR A 113 -4.19 21.72 10.09
C THR A 113 -4.19 22.28 8.68
N GLY A 114 -5.26 22.03 7.93
CA GLY A 114 -5.39 22.45 6.52
C GLY A 114 -4.96 21.39 5.52
N THR A 115 -4.51 20.20 5.96
CA THR A 115 -4.37 19.04 5.08
C THR A 115 -5.72 18.73 4.43
N THR A 116 -5.70 18.41 3.14
CA THR A 116 -6.89 18.03 2.39
C THR A 116 -6.80 16.57 1.95
N ALA A 117 -7.93 15.93 1.72
CA ALA A 117 -7.99 14.55 1.22
C ALA A 117 -7.18 14.34 -0.09
N LYS A 118 -7.05 15.37 -0.91
CA LYS A 118 -6.36 15.30 -2.21
C LYS A 118 -4.85 15.53 -2.15
N THR A 119 -4.32 15.97 -1.02
CA THR A 119 -2.89 16.26 -0.86
C THR A 119 -2.27 15.17 0.01
N PRO A 120 -1.33 14.37 -0.52
CA PRO A 120 -0.69 13.34 0.29
C PRO A 120 -0.02 13.92 1.54
N PHE A 121 -0.34 13.38 2.69
CA PHE A 121 0.36 13.62 3.94
C PHE A 121 1.60 12.73 3.98
N ARG A 122 2.76 13.33 4.27
CA ARG A 122 4.03 12.60 4.33
C ARG A 122 4.47 12.42 5.77
N ILE A 123 4.79 11.19 6.11
CA ILE A 123 5.38 10.81 7.38
C ILE A 123 6.59 9.92 7.13
N GLN A 124 7.61 10.03 7.97
CA GLN A 124 8.88 9.37 7.76
C GLN A 124 9.40 8.73 9.05
N GLY A 125 9.96 7.53 8.92
CA GLY A 125 10.68 6.82 9.96
C GLY A 125 11.94 6.15 9.42
N THR A 126 12.68 5.47 10.28
CA THR A 126 13.94 4.81 9.94
C THR A 126 13.94 3.38 10.45
N ILE A 127 14.36 2.45 9.60
CA ILE A 127 14.58 1.04 9.94
C ILE A 127 16.10 0.81 10.01
N PRO A 128 16.67 0.51 11.17
CA PRO A 128 18.09 0.22 11.31
C PRO A 128 18.43 -1.17 10.77
N HIS A 129 19.57 -1.29 10.12
CA HIS A 129 20.12 -2.55 9.59
C HIS A 129 19.07 -3.39 8.84
N PRO A 130 18.42 -2.84 7.80
CA PRO A 130 17.32 -3.51 7.12
C PRO A 130 17.80 -4.72 6.31
N PHE A 131 16.94 -5.73 6.20
CA PHE A 131 17.08 -6.76 5.18
C PHE A 131 16.62 -6.19 3.84
N LEU A 132 17.52 -6.15 2.87
CA LEU A 132 17.23 -5.62 1.55
C LEU A 132 16.48 -6.65 0.71
N TRP A 133 15.66 -6.15 -0.19
CA TRP A 133 14.99 -6.97 -1.18
C TRP A 133 15.86 -7.09 -2.43
N ASP A 134 16.13 -8.31 -2.86
CA ASP A 134 16.68 -8.64 -4.17
C ASP A 134 15.96 -9.85 -4.77
N THR A 135 16.35 -10.29 -5.97
CA THR A 135 15.72 -11.41 -6.68
C THR A 135 16.06 -12.79 -6.08
N GLU A 136 17.14 -12.89 -5.31
CA GLU A 136 17.55 -14.12 -4.63
C GLU A 136 17.02 -14.16 -3.19
N HIS A 137 16.92 -12.98 -2.55
CA HIS A 137 16.46 -12.80 -1.17
C HIS A 137 15.34 -11.76 -1.13
N PRO A 138 14.12 -12.11 -1.53
CA PRO A 138 13.01 -11.17 -1.66
C PRO A 138 12.38 -10.81 -0.29
N HIS A 139 13.18 -10.23 0.61
CA HIS A 139 12.71 -9.82 1.93
C HIS A 139 11.65 -8.73 1.82
N LEU A 140 10.51 -8.96 2.44
CA LEU A 140 9.41 -8.03 2.50
C LEU A 140 9.10 -7.62 3.94
N TYR A 141 8.61 -6.42 4.08
CA TYR A 141 8.11 -5.85 5.32
C TYR A 141 6.61 -5.62 5.23
N LEU A 142 5.94 -5.69 6.37
CA LEU A 142 4.61 -5.15 6.57
C LEU A 142 4.73 -3.79 7.24
N LEU A 143 3.99 -2.81 6.77
CA LEU A 143 3.80 -1.51 7.39
C LEU A 143 2.35 -1.40 7.83
N LYS A 144 2.14 -1.29 9.14
CA LYS A 144 0.85 -1.02 9.76
C LYS A 144 0.72 0.49 9.98
N THR A 145 -0.32 1.08 9.43
CA THR A 145 -0.63 2.50 9.61
C THR A 145 -1.93 2.64 10.35
N GLN A 146 -1.91 3.34 11.47
CA GLN A 146 -3.07 3.63 12.31
C GLN A 146 -3.42 5.11 12.24
N LEU A 147 -4.70 5.41 12.05
CA LEU A 147 -5.26 6.76 12.08
C LEU A 147 -6.01 6.96 13.40
N TRP A 148 -5.57 7.94 14.19
CA TRP A 148 -6.11 8.23 15.51
C TRP A 148 -6.73 9.63 15.57
N GLN A 149 -7.75 9.79 16.41
CA GLN A 149 -8.26 11.09 16.84
C GLN A 149 -8.34 11.10 18.37
N GLY A 150 -7.43 11.82 19.01
CA GLY A 150 -7.22 11.71 20.47
C GLY A 150 -6.84 10.28 20.88
N GLU A 151 -7.67 9.64 21.69
CA GLU A 151 -7.48 8.24 22.13
C GLU A 151 -8.27 7.22 21.30
N GLN A 152 -9.02 7.66 20.31
CA GLN A 152 -9.83 6.79 19.47
C GLN A 152 -9.07 6.38 18.21
N LEU A 153 -8.91 5.07 17.99
CA LEU A 153 -8.50 4.51 16.71
C LEU A 153 -9.68 4.62 15.73
N LEU A 154 -9.48 5.33 14.62
CA LEU A 154 -10.49 5.53 13.58
C LEU A 154 -10.37 4.50 12.47
N ASP A 155 -9.15 4.23 12.00
CA ASP A 155 -8.89 3.28 10.92
C ASP A 155 -7.48 2.70 11.04
N GLU A 156 -7.28 1.51 10.47
CA GLU A 156 -6.00 0.82 10.38
C GLU A 156 -5.86 0.16 9.02
N ALA A 157 -4.69 0.25 8.42
CA ALA A 157 -4.37 -0.40 7.16
C ALA A 157 -2.96 -0.96 7.17
N GLU A 158 -2.76 -2.07 6.46
CA GLU A 158 -1.46 -2.71 6.29
C GLU A 158 -1.06 -2.74 4.82
N VAL A 159 0.19 -2.39 4.53
CA VAL A 159 0.78 -2.49 3.20
C VAL A 159 2.07 -3.29 3.24
N THR A 160 2.34 -4.07 2.19
CA THR A 160 3.58 -4.82 2.05
C THR A 160 4.56 -4.01 1.18
N PHE A 161 5.82 -3.91 1.61
CA PHE A 161 6.87 -3.23 0.85
C PHE A 161 8.21 -3.96 0.94
N GLY A 162 9.09 -3.71 -0.03
CA GLY A 162 10.47 -4.17 0.00
C GLY A 162 11.42 -2.98 0.07
N ILE A 163 12.52 -3.12 0.78
CA ILE A 163 13.57 -2.10 0.85
C ILE A 163 14.59 -2.37 -0.23
N ARG A 164 14.59 -1.58 -1.29
CA ARG A 164 15.48 -1.73 -2.44
C ARG A 164 15.72 -0.40 -3.15
N ASP A 165 16.85 -0.31 -3.83
CA ASP A 165 17.10 0.70 -4.84
C ASP A 165 16.98 0.08 -6.23
N ALA A 166 16.25 0.76 -7.13
CA ALA A 166 16.09 0.36 -8.51
C ALA A 166 16.47 1.54 -9.41
N VAL A 167 17.67 1.52 -9.97
CA VAL A 167 18.25 2.69 -10.66
C VAL A 167 18.62 2.35 -12.08
N PHE A 168 18.11 3.16 -13.04
CA PHE A 168 18.55 3.12 -14.43
C PHE A 168 19.73 4.07 -14.62
N LYS A 169 20.86 3.53 -15.08
CA LYS A 169 22.07 4.28 -15.46
C LYS A 169 22.34 4.13 -16.96
N LYS A 170 23.32 4.87 -17.47
CA LYS A 170 23.68 4.83 -18.91
C LYS A 170 24.19 3.45 -19.35
N ASP A 171 24.75 2.69 -18.44
CA ASP A 171 25.41 1.39 -18.64
C ASP A 171 24.55 0.21 -18.17
N GLY A 172 23.36 0.45 -17.61
CA GLY A 172 22.44 -0.62 -17.24
C GLY A 172 21.43 -0.28 -16.15
N PHE A 173 20.67 -1.30 -15.77
CA PHE A 173 19.77 -1.29 -14.65
C PHE A 173 20.46 -1.92 -13.44
N TYR A 174 20.36 -1.28 -12.30
CA TYR A 174 20.92 -1.73 -11.01
C TYR A 174 19.79 -1.93 -10.01
N LEU A 175 19.85 -3.03 -9.32
CA LEU A 175 18.93 -3.43 -8.28
C LEU A 175 19.71 -3.73 -7.00
#